data_e434404d7a2a44d1082ca2ea626bb41f
#
_entry.id   e434404d7a2a44d1082ca2ea626bb41f
#
_cell.length_a   1.000
_cell.length_b   1.000
_cell.length_c   1.000
_cell.angle_alpha   90.00
_cell.angle_beta   90.00
_cell.angle_gamma   90.00
#
_symmetry.space_group_name_H-M   'P 1'
#
loop_
_entity.id
_entity.type
_entity.pdbx_description
1 polymer ?
#
loop_
_entity_poly.entity_id
_entity_poly.type
_entity_poly.pdbx_seq_one_letter_code
_entity_poly.pdbx_strand_id
1 'polypeptide(L)'
;MAWSSLKRRRFIVVLFRQNRCVTQVRHYRHGVLPLICIDVDGTLVGSSHVPTEAVWHAAAAATARGQHLALSTARGAFGPTLDYARRLDPDGWHVFHNGGALIHTGSGEIRGSKVADEVVSAASDIADAHGWLIEFYSADDYTVETENKIAADHAALMGVPLVSRTRDTLQSEIVRVQFVVPIEIATMVYAEMSAQDAVVVGATSPVQPGVVFVSCTRPGVSKGAAISRIAKEMSISIDDVMMVGDGDNDIEALGAVGHGVAMANAVPDAKAAASYEVAHVDADGLVEALELSTTLAVTAT
;
A
#
# COMPACT_ATOMS: atom_id res chain seq x y z
N MET A 1 -46.56 -7.54 13.93
CA MET A 1 -45.41 -8.32 14.43
C MET A 1 -45.03 -9.32 13.34
N ALA A 2 -44.00 -9.03 12.56
CA ALA A 2 -43.49 -9.94 11.56
C ALA A 2 -41.98 -10.08 11.81
N TRP A 3 -41.56 -11.19 12.36
CA TRP A 3 -40.19 -11.61 12.50
C TRP A 3 -39.67 -12.04 11.13
N SER A 4 -38.83 -11.26 10.51
CA SER A 4 -38.07 -11.67 9.33
C SER A 4 -36.95 -12.62 9.78
N SER A 5 -37.14 -13.91 9.46
CA SER A 5 -36.11 -14.94 9.66
C SER A 5 -34.91 -14.65 8.74
N LEU A 6 -33.81 -14.15 9.28
CA LEU A 6 -32.53 -14.14 8.58
C LEU A 6 -32.10 -15.59 8.33
N LYS A 7 -32.19 -16.02 7.07
CA LYS A 7 -31.68 -17.32 6.63
C LYS A 7 -30.16 -17.34 6.74
N ARG A 8 -29.62 -18.01 7.74
CA ARG A 8 -28.17 -18.36 7.82
C ARG A 8 -27.89 -19.33 6.68
N ARG A 9 -27.14 -18.88 5.68
CA ARG A 9 -26.57 -19.77 4.66
C ARG A 9 -25.27 -20.35 5.20
N ARG A 10 -25.12 -21.69 5.17
CA ARG A 10 -23.87 -22.38 5.47
C ARG A 10 -23.11 -22.52 4.16
N PHE A 11 -21.91 -21.99 4.09
CA PHE A 11 -20.99 -22.25 2.99
C PHE A 11 -19.86 -23.16 3.52
N ILE A 12 -19.55 -24.20 2.76
CA ILE A 12 -18.38 -25.05 3.02
C ILE A 12 -17.28 -24.50 2.14
N VAL A 13 -16.26 -23.89 2.75
CA VAL A 13 -15.05 -23.47 2.04
C VAL A 13 -14.01 -24.58 2.23
N VAL A 14 -13.62 -25.19 1.12
CA VAL A 14 -12.53 -26.19 1.11
C VAL A 14 -11.23 -25.45 0.82
N LEU A 15 -10.41 -25.27 1.86
CA LEU A 15 -9.08 -24.69 1.71
C LEU A 15 -8.06 -25.81 1.58
N PHE A 16 -7.27 -25.81 0.49
CA PHE A 16 -6.12 -26.68 0.33
C PHE A 16 -4.88 -25.95 0.88
N ARG A 17 -4.37 -26.38 2.02
CA ARG A 17 -3.05 -26.02 2.52
C ARG A 17 -2.20 -27.28 2.64
N GLN A 18 -1.07 -27.32 1.93
CA GLN A 18 -0.03 -28.35 2.04
C GLN A 18 -0.57 -29.79 2.08
N ASN A 19 -1.30 -30.23 1.04
CA ASN A 19 -1.82 -31.60 0.87
C ASN A 19 -2.69 -32.15 2.03
N ARG A 20 -3.26 -31.28 2.87
CA ARG A 20 -4.26 -31.67 3.86
C ARG A 20 -5.57 -30.91 3.62
N CYS A 21 -6.66 -31.64 3.45
CA CYS A 21 -8.00 -31.09 3.42
C CYS A 21 -8.40 -30.73 4.86
N VAL A 22 -8.46 -29.43 5.17
CA VAL A 22 -8.97 -28.95 6.47
C VAL A 22 -10.35 -28.36 6.22
N THR A 23 -11.38 -29.04 6.66
CA THR A 23 -12.76 -28.53 6.59
C THR A 23 -12.97 -27.63 7.82
N GLN A 24 -12.90 -26.32 7.65
CA GLN A 24 -13.36 -25.36 8.66
C GLN A 24 -14.78 -24.92 8.32
N VAL A 25 -15.73 -25.13 9.23
CA VAL A 25 -17.07 -24.57 9.12
C VAL A 25 -17.00 -23.15 9.69
N ARG A 26 -16.98 -22.14 8.81
CA ARG A 26 -17.09 -20.74 9.20
C ARG A 26 -18.53 -20.30 9.08
N HIS A 27 -19.01 -19.59 10.08
CA HIS A 27 -20.34 -18.98 10.05
C HIS A 27 -20.18 -17.56 9.50
N TYR A 28 -20.82 -17.27 8.37
CA TYR A 28 -20.85 -15.95 7.77
C TYR A 28 -22.26 -15.35 7.87
N ARG A 29 -22.31 -14.04 8.02
CA ARG A 29 -23.53 -13.23 7.87
C ARG A 29 -23.29 -12.23 6.73
N HIS A 30 -24.31 -11.86 5.99
CA HIS A 30 -24.21 -10.70 5.12
C HIS A 30 -24.05 -9.45 6.00
N GLY A 31 -23.04 -8.65 5.71
CA GLY A 31 -22.73 -7.44 6.45
C GLY A 31 -21.83 -6.55 5.65
N VAL A 32 -21.55 -5.41 6.20
CA VAL A 32 -20.63 -4.41 5.65
C VAL A 32 -19.24 -4.75 6.13
N LEU A 33 -18.26 -4.86 5.23
CA LEU A 33 -16.87 -5.12 5.61
C LEU A 33 -16.34 -3.96 6.44
N PRO A 34 -15.71 -4.22 7.59
CA PRO A 34 -15.29 -3.15 8.51
C PRO A 34 -14.05 -2.39 8.06
N LEU A 35 -13.16 -3.00 7.26
CA LEU A 35 -11.89 -2.40 6.81
C LEU A 35 -11.68 -2.65 5.31
N ILE A 36 -11.43 -1.57 4.58
CA ILE A 36 -11.11 -1.58 3.16
C ILE A 36 -9.76 -0.88 2.97
N CYS A 37 -8.76 -1.61 2.50
CA CYS A 37 -7.44 -1.09 2.16
C CYS A 37 -7.39 -0.78 0.67
N ILE A 38 -6.91 0.40 0.31
CA ILE A 38 -7.00 0.96 -1.05
C ILE A 38 -5.60 1.39 -1.50
N ASP A 39 -5.11 0.82 -2.60
CA ASP A 39 -3.91 1.34 -3.25
C ASP A 39 -4.17 2.69 -3.92
N VAL A 40 -3.09 3.40 -4.28
CA VAL A 40 -3.19 4.74 -4.87
C VAL A 40 -3.05 4.69 -6.39
N ASP A 41 -1.90 4.27 -6.88
CA ASP A 41 -1.54 4.40 -8.29
C ASP A 41 -2.18 3.29 -9.13
N GLY A 42 -3.11 3.64 -10.01
CA GLY A 42 -3.88 2.66 -10.77
C GLY A 42 -5.13 2.12 -10.06
N THR A 43 -5.41 2.59 -8.83
CA THR A 43 -6.57 2.17 -8.02
C THR A 43 -7.39 3.37 -7.54
N LEU A 44 -6.85 4.21 -6.66
CA LEU A 44 -7.49 5.47 -6.23
C LEU A 44 -7.31 6.57 -7.27
N VAL A 45 -6.17 6.59 -7.94
CA VAL A 45 -5.74 7.62 -8.89
C VAL A 45 -5.44 6.97 -10.24
N GLY A 46 -6.16 7.39 -11.27
CA GLY A 46 -5.99 6.97 -12.66
C GLY A 46 -5.23 7.99 -13.51
N SER A 47 -5.56 8.03 -14.80
CA SER A 47 -4.95 8.93 -15.79
C SER A 47 -5.17 10.42 -15.54
N SER A 48 -6.16 10.78 -14.74
CA SER A 48 -6.43 12.16 -14.28
C SER A 48 -5.42 12.69 -13.27
N HIS A 49 -4.56 11.83 -12.71
CA HIS A 49 -3.61 12.11 -11.62
C HIS A 49 -4.25 12.59 -10.29
N VAL A 50 -5.56 12.57 -10.20
CA VAL A 50 -6.34 12.86 -8.98
C VAL A 50 -7.54 11.91 -8.90
N PRO A 51 -8.02 11.56 -7.69
CA PRO A 51 -9.25 10.79 -7.54
C PRO A 51 -10.47 11.55 -8.06
N THR A 52 -11.41 10.85 -8.67
CA THR A 52 -12.65 11.45 -9.20
C THR A 52 -13.60 11.84 -8.07
N GLU A 53 -14.54 12.75 -8.33
CA GLU A 53 -15.57 13.11 -7.36
C GLU A 53 -16.50 11.90 -7.06
N ALA A 54 -16.73 11.01 -8.03
CA ALA A 54 -17.50 9.77 -7.81
C ALA A 54 -16.84 8.88 -6.76
N VAL A 55 -15.52 8.70 -6.83
CA VAL A 55 -14.73 7.95 -5.83
C VAL A 55 -14.86 8.60 -4.45
N TRP A 56 -14.75 9.92 -4.35
CA TRP A 56 -14.89 10.62 -3.07
C TRP A 56 -16.28 10.51 -2.46
N HIS A 57 -17.33 10.56 -3.29
CA HIS A 57 -18.69 10.34 -2.83
C HIS A 57 -18.90 8.91 -2.32
N ALA A 58 -18.39 7.92 -3.03
CA ALA A 58 -18.47 6.52 -2.61
C ALA A 58 -17.69 6.27 -1.31
N ALA A 59 -16.48 6.85 -1.16
CA ALA A 59 -15.68 6.79 0.05
C ALA A 59 -16.43 7.41 1.25
N ALA A 60 -17.01 8.60 1.10
CA ALA A 60 -17.81 9.24 2.14
C ALA A 60 -19.03 8.39 2.54
N ALA A 61 -19.69 7.75 1.56
CA ALA A 61 -20.82 6.84 1.83
C ALA A 61 -20.34 5.59 2.58
N ALA A 62 -19.17 5.04 2.27
CA ALA A 62 -18.57 3.91 2.99
C ALA A 62 -18.27 4.28 4.46
N THR A 63 -17.60 5.40 4.69
CA THR A 63 -17.30 5.90 6.04
C THR A 63 -18.59 6.17 6.83
N ALA A 64 -19.64 6.73 6.19
CA ALA A 64 -20.95 6.93 6.83
C ALA A 64 -21.63 5.61 7.24
N ARG A 65 -21.27 4.49 6.62
CA ARG A 65 -21.73 3.14 7.03
C ARG A 65 -20.90 2.55 8.19
N GLY A 66 -19.86 3.26 8.66
CA GLY A 66 -18.96 2.80 9.71
C GLY A 66 -17.80 1.93 9.19
N GLN A 67 -17.49 1.99 7.90
CA GLN A 67 -16.33 1.31 7.31
C GLN A 67 -15.09 2.17 7.47
N HIS A 68 -13.95 1.56 7.81
CA HIS A 68 -12.64 2.20 7.79
C HIS A 68 -11.99 2.05 6.42
N LEU A 69 -11.50 3.16 5.87
CA LEU A 69 -10.84 3.21 4.57
C LEU A 69 -9.36 3.50 4.75
N ALA A 70 -8.53 2.48 4.74
CA ALA A 70 -7.09 2.62 4.89
C ALA A 70 -6.41 2.81 3.53
N LEU A 71 -5.68 3.89 3.34
CA LEU A 71 -4.74 3.99 2.22
C LEU A 71 -3.63 2.95 2.38
N SER A 72 -3.23 2.27 1.30
CA SER A 72 -2.13 1.28 1.30
C SER A 72 -1.24 1.48 0.08
N THR A 73 -0.12 2.22 0.23
CA THR A 73 0.64 2.73 -0.90
C THR A 73 2.16 2.58 -0.76
N ALA A 74 2.86 2.59 -1.90
CA ALA A 74 4.31 2.74 -1.96
C ALA A 74 4.78 4.17 -1.68
N ARG A 75 3.88 5.16 -1.82
CA ARG A 75 4.21 6.57 -1.61
C ARG A 75 4.51 6.87 -0.15
N GLY A 76 5.21 8.00 0.10
CA GLY A 76 5.43 8.54 1.44
C GLY A 76 4.21 9.27 1.98
N ALA A 77 4.19 9.50 3.31
CA ALA A 77 3.10 10.19 4.00
C ALA A 77 3.28 11.71 3.97
N PHE A 78 3.44 12.27 2.80
CA PHE A 78 3.58 13.71 2.58
C PHE A 78 2.92 14.10 1.25
N GLY A 79 2.82 15.43 1.01
CA GLY A 79 2.18 15.97 -0.18
C GLY A 79 0.74 15.47 -0.34
N PRO A 80 0.25 15.33 -1.58
CA PRO A 80 -1.13 14.92 -1.87
C PRO A 80 -1.53 13.57 -1.25
N THR A 81 -0.56 12.66 -1.05
CA THR A 81 -0.83 11.31 -0.52
C THR A 81 -1.37 11.35 0.90
N LEU A 82 -0.81 12.20 1.76
CA LEU A 82 -1.29 12.38 3.11
C LEU A 82 -2.70 13.02 3.15
N ASP A 83 -2.98 13.92 2.21
CA ASP A 83 -4.31 14.53 2.10
C ASP A 83 -5.36 13.50 1.64
N TYR A 84 -5.00 12.58 0.75
CA TYR A 84 -5.87 11.47 0.38
C TYR A 84 -6.18 10.57 1.59
N ALA A 85 -5.18 10.22 2.38
CA ALA A 85 -5.35 9.41 3.58
C ALA A 85 -6.35 10.09 4.56
N ARG A 86 -6.13 11.37 4.86
CA ARG A 86 -7.02 12.16 5.73
C ARG A 86 -8.44 12.29 5.19
N ARG A 87 -8.60 12.33 3.86
CA ARG A 87 -9.92 12.41 3.23
C ARG A 87 -10.65 11.07 3.21
N LEU A 88 -9.93 9.96 3.13
CA LEU A 88 -10.49 8.60 3.19
C LEU A 88 -10.96 8.26 4.62
N ASP A 89 -10.09 8.38 5.60
CA ASP A 89 -10.42 8.18 7.02
C ASP A 89 -9.58 9.15 7.88
N PRO A 90 -10.17 10.25 8.38
CA PRO A 90 -9.45 11.25 9.17
C PRO A 90 -9.04 10.75 10.56
N ASP A 91 -9.57 9.64 11.03
CA ASP A 91 -9.28 9.02 12.33
C ASP A 91 -8.91 7.54 12.18
N GLY A 92 -8.23 7.18 11.09
CA GLY A 92 -7.87 5.83 10.72
C GLY A 92 -6.38 5.60 10.59
N TRP A 93 -6.01 4.31 10.52
CA TRP A 93 -4.67 3.86 10.17
C TRP A 93 -4.48 3.79 8.65
N HIS A 94 -3.33 4.23 8.16
CA HIS A 94 -2.95 4.17 6.76
C HIS A 94 -1.55 3.58 6.60
N VAL A 95 -1.30 2.93 5.46
CA VAL A 95 -0.04 2.26 5.10
C VAL A 95 0.70 3.08 4.07
N PHE A 96 1.95 3.43 4.37
CA PHE A 96 2.86 4.14 3.49
C PHE A 96 4.15 3.34 3.28
N HIS A 97 4.94 3.72 2.27
CA HIS A 97 6.23 3.09 1.96
C HIS A 97 6.14 1.57 1.81
N ASN A 98 5.08 1.05 1.13
CA ASN A 98 4.80 -0.39 0.97
C ASN A 98 4.73 -1.16 2.32
N GLY A 99 4.31 -0.51 3.40
CA GLY A 99 4.27 -1.11 4.74
C GLY A 99 5.42 -0.70 5.64
N GLY A 100 6.35 0.11 5.15
CA GLY A 100 7.45 0.68 5.93
C GLY A 100 6.99 1.60 7.04
N ALA A 101 5.83 2.24 6.88
CA ALA A 101 5.23 3.09 7.89
C ALA A 101 3.72 2.90 7.99
N LEU A 102 3.21 2.88 9.22
CA LEU A 102 1.79 3.01 9.56
C LEU A 102 1.60 4.35 10.25
N ILE A 103 0.60 5.11 9.82
CA ILE A 103 0.26 6.42 10.40
C ILE A 103 -1.22 6.47 10.70
N HIS A 104 -1.55 6.85 11.95
CA HIS A 104 -2.91 7.13 12.37
C HIS A 104 -3.19 8.62 12.19
N THR A 105 -4.05 8.96 11.24
CA THR A 105 -4.30 10.36 10.86
C THR A 105 -4.93 11.21 11.94
N GLY A 106 -5.73 10.62 12.83
CA GLY A 106 -6.41 11.32 13.92
C GLY A 106 -5.49 11.61 15.11
N SER A 107 -4.73 10.62 15.57
CA SER A 107 -3.83 10.79 16.72
C SER A 107 -2.45 11.31 16.33
N GLY A 108 -2.05 11.18 15.07
CA GLY A 108 -0.68 11.44 14.61
C GLY A 108 0.32 10.36 15.02
N GLU A 109 -0.15 9.20 15.51
CA GLU A 109 0.75 8.10 15.88
C GLU A 109 1.43 7.52 14.65
N ILE A 110 2.75 7.35 14.73
CA ILE A 110 3.60 6.80 13.69
C ILE A 110 4.25 5.52 14.18
N ARG A 111 4.19 4.47 13.35
CA ARG A 111 4.88 3.19 13.58
C ARG A 111 5.75 2.87 12.37
N GLY A 112 7.02 3.25 12.42
CA GLY A 112 8.02 2.98 11.39
C GLY A 112 8.60 1.57 11.50
N SER A 113 8.98 1.01 10.37
CA SER A 113 9.78 -0.21 10.27
C SER A 113 11.20 0.17 9.90
N LYS A 114 12.05 0.48 10.90
CA LYS A 114 13.41 0.97 10.72
C LYS A 114 14.23 0.06 9.80
N VAL A 115 14.88 0.62 8.79
CA VAL A 115 15.97 -0.02 8.05
C VAL A 115 17.19 -0.08 8.95
N ALA A 116 17.93 -1.18 8.97
CA ALA A 116 19.12 -1.31 9.80
C ALA A 116 20.17 -0.26 9.43
N ASP A 117 20.87 0.30 10.42
CA ASP A 117 21.82 1.38 10.21
C ASP A 117 22.99 0.94 9.30
N GLU A 118 23.35 -0.35 9.35
CA GLU A 118 24.36 -0.95 8.49
C GLU A 118 23.91 -0.95 7.02
N VAL A 119 22.62 -1.21 6.76
CA VAL A 119 22.06 -1.16 5.40
C VAL A 119 22.02 0.27 4.88
N VAL A 120 21.62 1.23 5.72
CA VAL A 120 21.60 2.66 5.38
C VAL A 120 23.03 3.14 5.03
N SER A 121 24.01 2.77 5.85
CA SER A 121 25.43 3.14 5.61
C SER A 121 25.95 2.49 4.34
N ALA A 122 25.74 1.20 4.15
CA ALA A 122 26.17 0.49 2.94
C ALA A 122 25.56 1.10 1.67
N ALA A 123 24.25 1.41 1.70
CA ALA A 123 23.58 2.05 0.57
C ALA A 123 24.17 3.45 0.25
N SER A 124 24.51 4.24 1.28
CA SER A 124 25.17 5.54 1.12
C SER A 124 26.57 5.39 0.50
N ASP A 125 27.38 4.46 1.04
CA ASP A 125 28.74 4.21 0.54
C ASP A 125 28.73 3.75 -0.92
N ILE A 126 27.76 2.89 -1.30
CA ILE A 126 27.57 2.44 -2.68
C ILE A 126 27.16 3.62 -3.58
N ALA A 127 26.22 4.44 -3.13
CA ALA A 127 25.78 5.62 -3.89
C ALA A 127 26.95 6.58 -4.14
N ASP A 128 27.74 6.86 -3.12
CA ASP A 128 28.90 7.74 -3.19
C ASP A 128 30.00 7.19 -4.13
N ALA A 129 30.29 5.88 -4.04
CA ALA A 129 31.31 5.24 -4.88
C ALA A 129 30.98 5.29 -6.38
N HIS A 130 29.69 5.26 -6.73
CA HIS A 130 29.22 5.26 -8.12
C HIS A 130 28.69 6.62 -8.59
N GLY A 131 28.53 7.59 -7.69
CA GLY A 131 27.87 8.87 -7.99
C GLY A 131 26.38 8.73 -8.29
N TRP A 132 25.71 7.74 -7.68
CA TRP A 132 24.29 7.49 -7.88
C TRP A 132 23.44 8.36 -6.95
N LEU A 133 22.28 8.80 -7.44
CA LEU A 133 21.33 9.51 -6.62
C LEU A 133 20.69 8.57 -5.61
N ILE A 134 20.75 8.95 -4.34
CA ILE A 134 20.12 8.24 -3.22
C ILE A 134 19.24 9.20 -2.42
N GLU A 135 18.11 8.69 -1.97
CA GLU A 135 17.13 9.40 -1.14
C GLU A 135 16.88 8.60 0.13
N PHE A 136 16.67 9.30 1.23
CA PHE A 136 16.38 8.72 2.54
C PHE A 136 14.98 9.16 2.99
N TYR A 137 14.18 8.22 3.45
CA TYR A 137 12.80 8.46 3.86
C TYR A 137 12.59 8.03 5.31
N SER A 138 12.12 8.94 6.13
CA SER A 138 11.40 8.59 7.35
C SER A 138 9.93 8.29 7.01
N ALA A 139 9.10 8.06 8.02
CA ALA A 139 7.69 7.77 7.78
C ALA A 139 6.94 8.92 7.10
N ASP A 140 7.28 10.16 7.43
CA ASP A 140 6.54 11.38 7.08
C ASP A 140 7.41 12.49 6.46
N ASP A 141 8.69 12.20 6.19
CA ASP A 141 9.63 13.16 5.64
C ASP A 141 10.64 12.46 4.72
N TYR A 142 11.35 13.22 3.87
CA TYR A 142 12.40 12.68 3.03
C TYR A 142 13.55 13.69 2.86
N THR A 143 14.69 13.21 2.45
CA THR A 143 15.81 14.05 2.06
C THR A 143 16.66 13.40 0.98
N VAL A 144 17.38 14.24 0.26
CA VAL A 144 18.44 13.87 -0.69
C VAL A 144 19.68 14.68 -0.34
N GLU A 145 20.86 14.04 -0.38
CA GLU A 145 22.11 14.72 -0.03
C GLU A 145 22.78 15.41 -1.24
N THR A 146 22.31 15.11 -2.46
CA THR A 146 22.83 15.67 -3.71
C THR A 146 21.70 16.25 -4.57
N GLU A 147 21.79 17.52 -4.90
CA GLU A 147 20.88 18.17 -5.83
C GLU A 147 21.30 17.90 -7.27
N ASN A 148 20.37 17.40 -8.07
CA ASN A 148 20.51 17.28 -9.51
C ASN A 148 19.12 17.30 -10.18
N LYS A 149 19.10 17.25 -11.52
CA LYS A 149 17.83 17.28 -12.26
C LYS A 149 16.92 16.08 -11.95
N ILE A 150 17.46 14.90 -11.73
CA ILE A 150 16.69 13.69 -11.43
C ILE A 150 15.99 13.85 -10.07
N ALA A 151 16.72 14.37 -9.05
CA ALA A 151 16.14 14.66 -7.74
C ALA A 151 15.02 15.71 -7.82
N ALA A 152 15.23 16.79 -8.61
CA ALA A 152 14.21 17.83 -8.79
C ALA A 152 12.97 17.29 -9.52
N ASP A 153 13.15 16.50 -10.58
CA ASP A 153 12.04 15.87 -11.31
C ASP A 153 11.25 14.89 -10.41
N HIS A 154 11.95 14.12 -9.55
CA HIS A 154 11.30 13.20 -8.62
C HIS A 154 10.54 13.94 -7.51
N ALA A 155 11.12 15.01 -6.93
CA ALA A 155 10.42 15.85 -5.97
C ALA A 155 9.11 16.44 -6.56
N ALA A 156 9.19 16.92 -7.81
CA ALA A 156 8.02 17.39 -8.54
C ALA A 156 6.97 16.28 -8.77
N LEU A 157 7.41 15.06 -9.09
CA LEU A 157 6.54 13.89 -9.23
C LEU A 157 5.83 13.54 -7.92
N MET A 158 6.53 13.64 -6.80
CA MET A 158 5.94 13.45 -5.46
C MET A 158 5.02 14.60 -5.02
N GLY A 159 5.00 15.73 -5.76
CA GLY A 159 4.22 16.92 -5.43
C GLY A 159 4.74 17.67 -4.21
N VAL A 160 6.05 17.63 -3.95
CA VAL A 160 6.71 18.27 -2.81
C VAL A 160 7.94 19.09 -3.26
N PRO A 161 8.40 20.05 -2.46
CA PRO A 161 9.67 20.73 -2.72
C PRO A 161 10.85 19.76 -2.69
N LEU A 162 11.86 20.00 -3.52
CA LEU A 162 13.15 19.34 -3.35
C LEU A 162 13.76 19.74 -1.99
N VAL A 163 14.07 18.74 -1.17
CA VAL A 163 14.67 18.95 0.15
C VAL A 163 16.08 18.34 0.13
N SER A 164 17.09 19.20 -0.02
CA SER A 164 18.50 18.81 0.01
C SER A 164 19.10 19.13 1.38
N ARG A 165 19.38 18.07 2.13
CA ARG A 165 20.01 18.12 3.46
C ARG A 165 20.52 16.72 3.82
N THR A 166 21.38 16.65 4.82
CA THR A 166 21.89 15.36 5.29
C THR A 166 20.80 14.53 5.95
N ARG A 167 20.88 13.21 5.84
CA ARG A 167 19.91 12.26 6.43
C ARG A 167 19.77 12.37 7.93
N ASP A 168 20.78 12.84 8.64
CA ASP A 168 20.77 13.06 10.10
C ASP A 168 19.76 14.13 10.55
N THR A 169 19.25 14.93 9.60
CA THR A 169 18.21 15.93 9.88
C THR A 169 16.79 15.36 9.92
N LEU A 170 16.58 14.12 9.47
CA LEU A 170 15.31 13.42 9.63
C LEU A 170 15.01 13.21 11.11
N GLN A 171 13.81 13.57 11.54
CA GLN A 171 13.42 13.56 12.96
C GLN A 171 12.99 12.18 13.46
N SER A 172 12.73 11.24 12.56
CA SER A 172 12.35 9.87 12.87
C SER A 172 13.18 8.86 12.08
N GLU A 173 13.04 7.59 12.43
CA GLU A 173 13.82 6.49 11.85
C GLU A 173 13.66 6.39 10.33
N ILE A 174 14.74 6.05 9.63
CA ILE A 174 14.72 5.76 8.20
C ILE A 174 13.98 4.44 7.97
N VAL A 175 12.88 4.51 7.23
CA VAL A 175 12.01 3.36 6.88
C VAL A 175 12.23 2.87 5.45
N ARG A 176 12.85 3.69 4.61
CA ARG A 176 13.20 3.35 3.22
C ARG A 176 14.42 4.15 2.78
N VAL A 177 15.31 3.47 2.08
CA VAL A 177 16.37 4.09 1.27
C VAL A 177 16.04 3.82 -0.19
N GLN A 178 16.23 4.80 -1.08
CA GLN A 178 15.85 4.66 -2.49
C GLN A 178 16.94 5.21 -3.41
N PHE A 179 17.41 4.36 -4.30
CA PHE A 179 18.23 4.82 -5.44
C PHE A 179 17.29 5.27 -6.56
N VAL A 180 17.61 6.41 -7.15
CA VAL A 180 16.89 6.96 -8.30
C VAL A 180 17.85 7.03 -9.47
N VAL A 181 17.81 6.01 -10.31
CA VAL A 181 18.87 5.76 -11.29
C VAL A 181 18.32 5.49 -12.69
N PRO A 182 19.10 5.74 -13.75
CA PRO A 182 18.78 5.30 -15.10
C PRO A 182 18.53 3.78 -15.15
N ILE A 183 17.59 3.34 -15.99
CA ILE A 183 17.16 1.93 -16.08
C ILE A 183 18.33 0.99 -16.40
N GLU A 184 19.31 1.46 -17.14
CA GLU A 184 20.48 0.68 -17.59
C GLU A 184 21.37 0.24 -16.42
N ILE A 185 21.38 1.00 -15.32
CA ILE A 185 22.20 0.70 -14.14
C ILE A 185 21.45 0.06 -12.99
N ALA A 186 20.12 -0.09 -13.10
CA ALA A 186 19.32 -0.71 -12.03
C ALA A 186 19.82 -2.10 -11.61
N THR A 187 20.27 -2.93 -12.59
CA THR A 187 20.83 -4.26 -12.31
C THR A 187 22.10 -4.18 -11.44
N MET A 188 22.89 -3.12 -11.59
CA MET A 188 24.09 -2.92 -10.75
C MET A 188 23.67 -2.59 -9.31
N VAL A 189 22.65 -1.74 -9.12
CA VAL A 189 22.12 -1.44 -7.78
C VAL A 189 21.64 -2.72 -7.10
N TYR A 190 20.91 -3.58 -7.81
CA TYR A 190 20.48 -4.87 -7.26
C TYR A 190 21.67 -5.76 -6.86
N ALA A 191 22.70 -5.82 -7.69
CA ALA A 191 23.90 -6.62 -7.42
C ALA A 191 24.63 -6.11 -6.17
N GLU A 192 24.87 -4.81 -6.08
CA GLU A 192 25.55 -4.17 -4.94
C GLU A 192 24.76 -4.34 -3.63
N MET A 193 23.41 -4.19 -3.69
CA MET A 193 22.55 -4.32 -2.51
C MET A 193 22.24 -5.78 -2.14
N SER A 194 22.58 -6.77 -2.97
CA SER A 194 22.26 -8.19 -2.75
C SER A 194 22.90 -8.78 -1.51
N ALA A 195 24.02 -8.22 -1.03
CA ALA A 195 24.70 -8.67 0.18
C ALA A 195 24.10 -8.10 1.48
N GLN A 196 23.15 -7.17 1.35
CA GLN A 196 22.55 -6.49 2.50
C GLN A 196 21.30 -7.22 2.98
N ASP A 197 21.02 -7.16 4.29
CA ASP A 197 19.79 -7.69 4.89
C ASP A 197 18.62 -6.71 4.65
N ALA A 198 18.22 -6.60 3.40
CA ALA A 198 17.15 -5.71 2.94
C ALA A 198 16.27 -6.36 1.87
N VAL A 199 15.03 -5.94 1.79
CA VAL A 199 14.17 -6.18 0.63
C VAL A 199 14.43 -5.08 -0.39
N VAL A 200 14.87 -5.46 -1.59
CA VAL A 200 15.23 -4.55 -2.68
C VAL A 200 14.21 -4.71 -3.81
N VAL A 201 13.45 -3.66 -4.10
CA VAL A 201 12.39 -3.67 -5.11
C VAL A 201 12.51 -2.44 -5.99
N GLY A 202 12.43 -2.63 -7.31
CA GLY A 202 12.41 -1.54 -8.29
C GLY A 202 11.00 -1.24 -8.77
N ALA A 203 10.77 0.03 -9.04
CA ALA A 203 9.57 0.52 -9.69
C ALA A 203 9.94 1.52 -10.79
N THR A 204 9.10 1.62 -11.81
CA THR A 204 9.20 2.65 -12.87
C THR A 204 7.99 3.56 -12.81
N SER A 205 8.12 4.76 -13.38
CA SER A 205 6.99 5.69 -13.51
C SER A 205 6.82 6.09 -14.98
N PRO A 206 5.59 6.06 -15.52
CA PRO A 206 5.33 6.57 -16.86
C PRO A 206 5.61 8.08 -17.00
N VAL A 207 5.57 8.83 -15.90
CA VAL A 207 5.82 10.28 -15.86
C VAL A 207 7.32 10.59 -15.91
N GLN A 208 8.17 9.64 -15.49
CA GLN A 208 9.62 9.78 -15.54
C GLN A 208 10.24 8.56 -16.26
N PRO A 209 10.06 8.46 -17.58
CA PRO A 209 10.54 7.32 -18.35
C PRO A 209 12.08 7.26 -18.34
N GLY A 210 12.62 6.05 -18.35
CA GLY A 210 14.07 5.80 -18.32
C GLY A 210 14.72 5.86 -16.95
N VAL A 211 13.95 6.08 -15.88
CA VAL A 211 14.40 6.05 -14.49
C VAL A 211 13.76 4.89 -13.75
N VAL A 212 14.54 4.24 -12.88
CA VAL A 212 14.08 3.22 -11.94
C VAL A 212 14.28 3.71 -10.52
N PHE A 213 13.26 3.53 -9.70
CA PHE A 213 13.26 3.77 -8.26
C PHE A 213 13.53 2.46 -7.56
N VAL A 214 14.76 2.22 -7.12
CA VAL A 214 15.14 0.99 -6.42
C VAL A 214 15.08 1.24 -4.92
N SER A 215 14.01 0.77 -4.30
CA SER A 215 13.76 0.92 -2.87
C SER A 215 14.35 -0.22 -2.07
N CYS A 216 15.00 0.12 -0.95
CA CYS A 216 15.51 -0.81 0.05
C CYS A 216 14.76 -0.61 1.35
N THR A 217 14.11 -1.66 1.86
CA THR A 217 13.35 -1.65 3.10
C THR A 217 13.78 -2.82 3.99
N ARG A 218 13.36 -2.79 5.24
CA ARG A 218 13.60 -3.88 6.19
C ARG A 218 12.93 -5.18 5.71
N PRO A 219 13.56 -6.36 5.92
CA PRO A 219 12.93 -7.67 5.68
C PRO A 219 11.58 -7.81 6.40
N GLY A 220 10.60 -8.41 5.70
CA GLY A 220 9.24 -8.60 6.21
C GLY A 220 8.34 -7.37 6.11
N VAL A 221 8.80 -6.27 5.50
CA VAL A 221 7.97 -5.12 5.15
C VAL A 221 7.24 -5.43 3.85
N SER A 222 5.91 -5.38 3.90
CA SER A 222 5.02 -5.47 2.73
C SER A 222 3.66 -4.83 3.05
N LYS A 223 2.86 -4.53 2.02
CA LYS A 223 1.48 -4.06 2.21
C LYS A 223 0.65 -5.09 2.99
N GLY A 224 0.77 -6.39 2.68
CA GLY A 224 0.04 -7.46 3.35
C GLY A 224 0.37 -7.58 4.83
N ALA A 225 1.66 -7.52 5.21
CA ALA A 225 2.09 -7.52 6.59
C ALA A 225 1.56 -6.28 7.36
N ALA A 226 1.58 -5.11 6.74
CA ALA A 226 1.08 -3.86 7.31
C ALA A 226 -0.44 -3.89 7.53
N ILE A 227 -1.20 -4.35 6.53
CA ILE A 227 -2.66 -4.52 6.62
C ILE A 227 -3.03 -5.50 7.74
N SER A 228 -2.31 -6.62 7.86
CA SER A 228 -2.51 -7.59 8.93
C SER A 228 -2.29 -6.97 10.33
N ARG A 229 -1.32 -6.05 10.45
CA ARG A 229 -1.08 -5.30 11.71
C ARG A 229 -2.23 -4.35 12.01
N ILE A 230 -2.73 -3.59 11.03
CA ILE A 230 -3.87 -2.69 11.20
C ILE A 230 -5.12 -3.51 11.61
N ALA A 231 -5.44 -4.58 10.89
CA ALA A 231 -6.59 -5.43 11.20
C ALA A 231 -6.52 -5.97 12.64
N LYS A 232 -5.34 -6.44 13.07
CA LYS A 232 -5.11 -6.89 14.44
C LYS A 232 -5.31 -5.77 15.47
N GLU A 233 -4.79 -4.57 15.20
CA GLU A 233 -4.93 -3.40 16.09
C GLU A 233 -6.39 -3.03 16.29
N MET A 234 -7.17 -3.08 15.20
CA MET A 234 -8.59 -2.79 15.19
C MET A 234 -9.46 -3.97 15.66
N SER A 235 -8.85 -5.11 16.05
CA SER A 235 -9.57 -6.35 16.39
C SER A 235 -10.49 -6.86 15.28
N ILE A 236 -10.09 -6.62 14.02
CA ILE A 236 -10.80 -7.08 12.81
C ILE A 236 -10.15 -8.37 12.32
N SER A 237 -10.96 -9.39 11.96
CA SER A 237 -10.44 -10.59 11.29
C SER A 237 -9.90 -10.22 9.92
N ILE A 238 -8.73 -10.75 9.55
CA ILE A 238 -8.18 -10.58 8.19
C ILE A 238 -9.14 -11.10 7.11
N ASP A 239 -9.99 -12.05 7.45
CA ASP A 239 -11.03 -12.58 6.57
C ASP A 239 -12.15 -11.55 6.28
N ASP A 240 -12.28 -10.51 7.11
CA ASP A 240 -13.26 -9.42 6.96
C ASP A 240 -12.62 -8.14 6.40
N VAL A 241 -11.39 -8.24 5.91
CA VAL A 241 -10.67 -7.15 5.28
C VAL A 241 -10.79 -7.25 3.75
N MET A 242 -11.04 -6.12 3.10
CA MET A 242 -10.89 -5.96 1.66
C MET A 242 -9.57 -5.26 1.34
N MET A 243 -8.87 -5.73 0.31
CA MET A 243 -7.78 -5.01 -0.34
C MET A 243 -8.15 -4.76 -1.79
N VAL A 244 -8.02 -3.51 -2.26
CA VAL A 244 -8.21 -3.12 -3.65
C VAL A 244 -6.87 -2.64 -4.20
N GLY A 245 -6.41 -3.23 -5.31
CA GLY A 245 -5.10 -2.91 -5.89
C GLY A 245 -4.95 -3.37 -7.33
N ASP A 246 -3.83 -3.00 -7.96
CA ASP A 246 -3.57 -3.32 -9.37
C ASP A 246 -2.11 -3.71 -9.68
N GLY A 247 -1.15 -3.40 -8.80
CA GLY A 247 0.28 -3.56 -9.03
C GLY A 247 0.90 -4.83 -8.43
N ASP A 248 2.16 -5.08 -8.81
CA ASP A 248 2.95 -6.20 -8.27
C ASP A 248 3.10 -6.15 -6.74
N ASN A 249 3.18 -4.95 -6.17
CA ASN A 249 3.29 -4.73 -4.73
C ASN A 249 1.98 -4.98 -3.95
N ASP A 250 0.86 -5.24 -4.65
CA ASP A 250 -0.42 -5.58 -4.08
C ASP A 250 -0.67 -7.09 -4.01
N ILE A 251 0.06 -7.89 -4.80
CA ILE A 251 -0.18 -9.34 -4.96
C ILE A 251 -0.25 -10.06 -3.62
N GLU A 252 0.72 -9.82 -2.74
CA GLU A 252 0.74 -10.44 -1.41
C GLU A 252 -0.49 -10.04 -0.58
N ALA A 253 -0.84 -8.75 -0.58
CA ALA A 253 -1.96 -8.22 0.17
C ALA A 253 -3.30 -8.73 -0.37
N LEU A 254 -3.48 -8.76 -1.71
CA LEU A 254 -4.68 -9.30 -2.37
C LEU A 254 -4.93 -10.76 -2.00
N GLY A 255 -3.86 -11.57 -1.91
CA GLY A 255 -3.96 -12.97 -1.53
C GLY A 255 -4.07 -13.24 -0.03
N ALA A 256 -3.69 -12.27 0.82
CA ALA A 256 -3.64 -12.45 2.27
C ALA A 256 -4.96 -12.08 2.98
N VAL A 257 -5.76 -11.21 2.39
CA VAL A 257 -7.05 -10.76 2.96
C VAL A 257 -8.20 -11.68 2.55
N GLY A 258 -9.34 -11.58 3.26
CA GLY A 258 -10.53 -12.34 2.89
C GLY A 258 -11.15 -11.94 1.56
N HIS A 259 -10.97 -10.67 1.17
CA HIS A 259 -11.60 -10.08 -0.03
C HIS A 259 -10.60 -9.28 -0.85
N GLY A 260 -9.70 -9.96 -1.58
CA GLY A 260 -8.83 -9.32 -2.57
C GLY A 260 -9.62 -8.92 -3.81
N VAL A 261 -9.51 -7.66 -4.22
CA VAL A 261 -10.20 -7.07 -5.37
C VAL A 261 -9.16 -6.47 -6.32
N ALA A 262 -9.06 -6.99 -7.53
CA ALA A 262 -8.19 -6.45 -8.57
C ALA A 262 -8.95 -5.45 -9.44
N MET A 263 -8.28 -4.35 -9.81
CA MET A 263 -8.77 -3.43 -10.82
C MET A 263 -8.68 -4.06 -12.22
N ALA A 264 -9.53 -3.68 -13.17
CA ALA A 264 -9.44 -4.19 -14.56
C ALA A 264 -8.11 -3.84 -15.25
N ASN A 265 -7.44 -2.75 -14.82
CA ASN A 265 -6.09 -2.39 -15.27
C ASN A 265 -4.98 -3.15 -14.54
N ALA A 266 -5.28 -4.01 -13.59
CA ALA A 266 -4.28 -4.71 -12.80
C ALA A 266 -3.40 -5.64 -13.65
N VAL A 267 -2.16 -5.82 -13.20
CA VAL A 267 -1.24 -6.79 -13.79
C VAL A 267 -1.80 -8.21 -13.65
N PRO A 268 -1.46 -9.15 -14.56
CA PRO A 268 -2.03 -10.49 -14.56
C PRO A 268 -1.89 -11.23 -13.23
N ASP A 269 -0.76 -11.10 -12.54
CA ASP A 269 -0.49 -11.78 -11.28
C ASP A 269 -1.31 -11.18 -10.12
N ALA A 270 -1.59 -9.88 -10.12
CA ALA A 270 -2.49 -9.25 -9.16
C ALA A 270 -3.94 -9.73 -9.37
N LYS A 271 -4.39 -9.85 -10.63
CA LYS A 271 -5.70 -10.46 -10.96
C LYS A 271 -5.79 -11.91 -10.51
N ALA A 272 -4.73 -12.69 -10.70
CA ALA A 272 -4.69 -14.09 -10.29
C ALA A 272 -4.71 -14.27 -8.76
N ALA A 273 -4.17 -13.30 -8.00
CA ALA A 273 -4.18 -13.31 -6.54
C ALA A 273 -5.51 -12.85 -5.93
N ALA A 274 -6.30 -12.06 -6.66
CA ALA A 274 -7.55 -11.49 -6.19
C ALA A 274 -8.71 -12.49 -6.30
N SER A 275 -9.72 -12.31 -5.45
CA SER A 275 -10.98 -13.08 -5.49
C SER A 275 -12.06 -12.42 -6.36
N TYR A 276 -11.91 -11.13 -6.63
CA TYR A 276 -12.87 -10.32 -7.38
C TYR A 276 -12.14 -9.40 -8.35
N GLU A 277 -12.80 -9.03 -9.44
CA GLU A 277 -12.33 -8.02 -10.38
C GLU A 277 -13.41 -6.95 -10.54
N VAL A 278 -13.00 -5.67 -10.57
CA VAL A 278 -13.88 -4.51 -10.78
C VAL A 278 -13.43 -3.73 -12.01
N ALA A 279 -14.19 -2.72 -12.41
CA ALA A 279 -13.90 -1.90 -13.58
C ALA A 279 -12.51 -1.25 -13.53
N HIS A 280 -12.09 -0.69 -14.67
CA HIS A 280 -10.84 0.07 -14.81
C HIS A 280 -10.85 1.31 -13.88
N VAL A 281 -9.67 1.74 -13.41
CA VAL A 281 -9.54 2.94 -12.56
C VAL A 281 -10.19 4.17 -13.20
N ASP A 282 -10.00 4.39 -14.49
CA ASP A 282 -10.61 5.50 -15.25
C ASP A 282 -12.11 5.31 -15.56
N ALA A 283 -12.69 4.19 -15.16
CA ALA A 283 -14.13 3.90 -15.21
C ALA A 283 -14.72 3.77 -13.80
N ASP A 284 -14.11 4.45 -12.82
CA ASP A 284 -14.54 4.48 -11.42
C ASP A 284 -14.64 3.07 -10.77
N GLY A 285 -13.75 2.12 -11.13
CA GLY A 285 -13.77 0.75 -10.60
C GLY A 285 -13.67 0.69 -9.08
N LEU A 286 -13.05 1.67 -8.42
CA LEU A 286 -13.03 1.76 -6.96
C LEU A 286 -14.43 2.01 -6.36
N VAL A 287 -15.31 2.73 -7.07
CA VAL A 287 -16.72 2.88 -6.66
C VAL A 287 -17.40 1.52 -6.61
N GLU A 288 -17.21 0.71 -7.65
CA GLU A 288 -17.73 -0.67 -7.71
C GLU A 288 -17.20 -1.53 -6.55
N ALA A 289 -15.91 -1.45 -6.22
CA ALA A 289 -15.31 -2.16 -5.09
C ALA A 289 -15.93 -1.74 -3.75
N LEU A 290 -16.15 -0.44 -3.53
CA LEU A 290 -16.80 0.09 -2.32
C LEU A 290 -18.27 -0.33 -2.20
N GLU A 291 -18.99 -0.47 -3.32
CA GLU A 291 -20.36 -1.03 -3.35
C GLU A 291 -20.33 -2.53 -3.06
N LEU A 292 -19.41 -3.27 -3.69
CA LEU A 292 -19.23 -4.71 -3.46
C LEU A 292 -19.00 -5.02 -1.97
N SER A 293 -18.27 -4.17 -1.24
CA SER A 293 -17.99 -4.34 0.19
C SER A 293 -19.24 -4.43 1.08
N THR A 294 -20.39 -3.98 0.58
CA THR A 294 -21.67 -4.03 1.30
C THR A 294 -22.44 -5.34 1.12
N THR A 295 -22.01 -6.17 0.18
CA THR A 295 -22.71 -7.41 -0.22
C THR A 295 -21.96 -8.67 0.18
N LEU A 296 -20.69 -8.52 0.57
CA LEU A 296 -19.82 -9.64 0.90
C LEU A 296 -20.13 -10.22 2.28
N ALA A 297 -19.72 -11.47 2.48
CA ALA A 297 -19.92 -12.17 3.74
C ALA A 297 -18.85 -11.70 4.75
N VAL A 298 -19.29 -11.42 5.97
CA VAL A 298 -18.41 -11.14 7.12
C VAL A 298 -18.47 -12.28 8.13
N THR A 299 -17.40 -12.44 8.92
CA THR A 299 -17.33 -13.45 9.98
C THR A 299 -18.41 -13.15 11.02
N ALA A 300 -19.18 -14.17 11.43
CA ALA A 300 -20.13 -14.00 12.51
C ALA A 300 -19.37 -13.93 13.84
N THR A 301 -19.46 -12.83 14.55
CA THR A 301 -18.99 -12.66 15.92
C THR A 301 -19.88 -13.41 16.90
#